data_cb71467c5b71adccbf0608ec05988cf4
#
_entry.id   cb71467c5b71adccbf0608ec05988cf4
#
_cell.length_a   1.000
_cell.length_b   1.000
_cell.length_c   1.000
_cell.angle_alpha   90.00
_cell.angle_beta   90.00
_cell.angle_gamma   90.00
#
_symmetry.space_group_name_H-M   'P 1'
#
loop_
_entity.id
_entity.type
_entity.pdbx_description
1 polymer ?
#
loop_
_entity_poly.entity_id
_entity_poly.type
_entity_poly.pdbx_seq_one_letter_code
_entity_poly.pdbx_strand_id
1 'polypeptide(L)'
;HVGMLATVINALAVADSLEQREVPVRVQTAIEMNKIAEPYIRSRAIRHLEKGRVVIFGCGTGNPYFSTDTGAVLRAAEIEADVILLAKNIDGVYSADPAKDPNAVKYDEITYDEVLAKHLAVMDTTATSLSMDNHIPVQVFALKDPENILKVVMGEPIGTIVKEEV
;
A
#
# COMPACT_ATOMS: atom_id res chain seq x y z
N HIS A 1 17.13 -8.41 4.17
CA HIS A 1 16.70 -8.24 5.57
C HIS A 1 16.86 -6.81 6.09
N VAL A 2 17.95 -6.09 5.72
CA VAL A 2 18.14 -4.69 6.18
C VAL A 2 16.95 -3.80 5.82
N GLY A 3 16.44 -3.87 4.60
CA GLY A 3 15.26 -3.13 4.19
C GLY A 3 14.00 -3.50 4.99
N MET A 4 13.82 -4.76 5.33
CA MET A 4 12.72 -5.21 6.19
C MET A 4 12.80 -4.58 7.59
N LEU A 5 13.99 -4.57 8.20
CA LEU A 5 14.20 -3.95 9.51
C LEU A 5 14.03 -2.43 9.46
N ALA A 6 14.42 -1.79 8.37
CA ALA A 6 14.19 -0.36 8.17
C ALA A 6 12.69 0.00 8.18
N THR A 7 11.82 -0.87 7.65
CA THR A 7 10.37 -0.65 7.73
C THR A 7 9.84 -0.70 9.16
N VAL A 8 10.49 -1.47 10.05
CA VAL A 8 10.12 -1.51 11.48
C VAL A 8 10.45 -0.19 12.17
N ILE A 9 11.61 0.40 11.88
CA ILE A 9 11.99 1.72 12.40
C ILE A 9 10.94 2.75 11.99
N ASN A 10 10.54 2.76 10.71
CA ASN A 10 9.50 3.66 10.21
C ASN A 10 8.14 3.38 10.87
N ALA A 11 7.77 2.12 11.02
CA ALA A 11 6.52 1.72 11.65
C ALA A 11 6.43 2.21 13.11
N LEU A 12 7.51 2.09 13.87
CA LEU A 12 7.57 2.57 15.25
C LEU A 12 7.49 4.11 15.32
N ALA A 13 8.17 4.82 14.42
CA ALA A 13 8.11 6.29 14.36
C ALA A 13 6.69 6.78 14.01
N VAL A 14 6.00 6.11 13.08
CA VAL A 14 4.61 6.42 12.75
C VAL A 14 3.68 6.10 13.93
N ALA A 15 3.89 4.96 14.59
CA ALA A 15 3.11 4.58 15.77
C ALA A 15 3.24 5.62 16.89
N ASP A 16 4.46 6.03 17.24
CA ASP A 16 4.72 7.07 18.23
C ASP A 16 4.01 8.39 17.88
N SER A 17 4.10 8.80 16.61
CA SER A 17 3.43 10.01 16.11
C SER A 17 1.90 9.94 16.22
N LEU A 18 1.30 8.76 16.01
CA LEU A 18 -0.13 8.54 16.16
C LEU A 18 -0.55 8.50 17.64
N GLU A 19 0.23 7.83 18.48
CA GLU A 19 -0.03 7.74 19.93
C GLU A 19 0.02 9.13 20.60
N GLN A 20 0.95 9.99 20.19
CA GLN A 20 1.00 11.40 20.66
C GLN A 20 -0.25 12.20 20.28
N ARG A 21 -1.02 11.75 19.30
CA ARG A 21 -2.30 12.32 18.88
C ARG A 21 -3.51 11.55 19.41
N GLU A 22 -3.28 10.68 20.40
CA GLU A 22 -4.33 9.84 21.02
C GLU A 22 -5.03 8.88 20.04
N VAL A 23 -4.37 8.56 18.91
CA VAL A 23 -4.88 7.58 17.94
C VAL A 23 -4.45 6.17 18.37
N PRO A 24 -5.39 5.25 18.65
CA PRO A 24 -5.04 3.89 19.02
C PRO A 24 -4.36 3.16 17.86
N VAL A 25 -3.12 2.69 18.08
CA VAL A 25 -2.31 2.04 17.04
C VAL A 25 -1.70 0.73 17.53
N ARG A 26 -1.43 -0.18 16.61
CA ARG A 26 -0.64 -1.41 16.86
C ARG A 26 0.34 -1.62 15.72
N VAL A 27 1.55 -2.03 16.07
CA VAL A 27 2.58 -2.45 15.11
C VAL A 27 2.65 -3.96 15.10
N GLN A 28 2.54 -4.55 13.91
CA GLN A 28 2.73 -5.99 13.70
C GLN A 28 3.82 -6.23 12.67
N THR A 29 4.68 -7.22 12.90
CA THR A 29 5.82 -7.52 12.05
C THR A 29 5.79 -8.94 11.53
N ALA A 30 6.13 -9.12 10.24
CA ALA A 30 6.21 -10.43 9.61
C ALA A 30 7.39 -11.26 10.11
N ILE A 31 8.43 -10.61 10.63
CA ILE A 31 9.54 -11.25 11.34
C ILE A 31 9.30 -11.10 12.84
N GLU A 32 9.37 -12.18 13.59
CA GLU A 32 9.13 -12.15 15.04
C GLU A 32 10.18 -11.30 15.78
N MET A 33 9.70 -10.33 16.52
CA MET A 33 10.50 -9.47 17.39
C MET A 33 9.68 -9.02 18.61
N ASN A 34 9.22 -9.97 19.37
CA ASN A 34 8.22 -9.85 20.44
C ASN A 34 8.51 -8.77 21.51
N LYS A 35 9.77 -8.32 21.66
CA LYS A 35 10.14 -7.23 22.57
C LYS A 35 9.88 -5.83 21.97
N ILE A 36 9.60 -5.75 20.68
CA ILE A 36 9.50 -4.49 19.91
C ILE A 36 8.10 -4.32 19.34
N ALA A 37 7.54 -5.36 18.74
CA ALA A 37 6.25 -5.33 18.06
C ALA A 37 5.54 -6.69 18.17
N GLU A 38 4.24 -6.69 17.93
CA GLU A 38 3.46 -7.93 17.88
C GLU A 38 3.86 -8.76 16.64
N PRO A 39 3.95 -10.09 16.74
CA PRO A 39 4.06 -10.93 15.55
C PRO A 39 2.76 -10.79 14.72
N TYR A 40 2.90 -10.69 13.40
CA TYR A 40 1.76 -10.64 12.51
C TYR A 40 0.95 -11.93 12.58
N ILE A 41 -0.31 -11.80 12.96
CA ILE A 41 -1.31 -12.86 12.92
C ILE A 41 -2.60 -12.24 12.37
N ARG A 42 -3.10 -12.74 11.23
CA ARG A 42 -4.29 -12.23 10.55
C ARG A 42 -5.46 -11.94 11.48
N SER A 43 -5.84 -12.91 12.31
CA SER A 43 -6.97 -12.77 13.22
C SER A 43 -6.77 -11.68 14.28
N ARG A 44 -5.53 -11.41 14.69
CA ARG A 44 -5.21 -10.28 15.59
C ARG A 44 -5.30 -8.95 14.88
N ALA A 45 -4.80 -8.86 13.64
CA ALA A 45 -4.92 -7.66 12.83
C ALA A 45 -6.39 -7.26 12.64
N ILE A 46 -7.23 -8.21 12.21
CA ILE A 46 -8.67 -7.99 12.05
C ILE A 46 -9.31 -7.51 13.37
N ARG A 47 -9.03 -8.18 14.49
CA ARG A 47 -9.54 -7.76 15.80
C ARG A 47 -9.11 -6.35 16.21
N HIS A 48 -7.90 -5.92 15.82
CA HIS A 48 -7.47 -4.54 16.07
C HIS A 48 -8.27 -3.55 15.22
N LEU A 49 -8.45 -3.86 13.93
CA LEU A 49 -9.23 -3.03 13.01
C LEU A 49 -10.69 -2.91 13.46
N GLU A 50 -11.33 -4.02 13.84
CA GLU A 50 -12.71 -4.04 14.41
C GLU A 50 -12.86 -3.17 15.67
N LYS A 51 -11.78 -2.97 16.42
CA LYS A 51 -11.74 -2.07 17.59
C LYS A 51 -11.40 -0.62 17.23
N GLY A 52 -11.40 -0.26 15.95
CA GLY A 52 -11.09 1.08 15.47
C GLY A 52 -9.61 1.50 15.66
N ARG A 53 -8.69 0.53 15.70
CA ARG A 53 -7.26 0.79 15.81
C ARG A 53 -6.62 0.88 14.44
N VAL A 54 -5.64 1.74 14.31
CA VAL A 54 -4.72 1.71 13.17
C VAL A 54 -3.75 0.56 13.37
N VAL A 55 -3.54 -0.26 12.34
CA VAL A 55 -2.54 -1.35 12.36
C VAL A 55 -1.46 -1.03 11.36
N ILE A 56 -0.20 -1.01 11.82
CA ILE A 56 0.96 -0.77 10.98
C ILE A 56 1.70 -2.09 10.79
N PHE A 57 1.87 -2.51 9.54
CA PHE A 57 2.57 -3.74 9.19
C PHE A 57 4.03 -3.44 8.81
N GLY A 58 4.97 -4.03 9.52
CA GLY A 58 6.40 -3.98 9.24
C GLY A 58 6.95 -5.27 8.66
N CYS A 59 8.14 -5.22 8.09
CA CYS A 59 8.88 -6.34 7.48
C CYS A 59 8.30 -6.87 6.16
N GLY A 60 7.34 -6.18 5.52
CA GLY A 60 6.76 -6.63 4.27
C GLY A 60 6.15 -8.04 4.37
N THR A 61 6.55 -8.98 3.51
CA THR A 61 6.16 -10.40 3.58
C THR A 61 6.93 -11.21 4.63
N GLY A 62 8.02 -10.68 5.16
CA GLY A 62 8.98 -11.43 5.98
C GLY A 62 9.94 -12.31 5.18
N ASN A 63 9.78 -12.38 3.87
CA ASN A 63 10.59 -13.19 2.97
C ASN A 63 11.40 -12.32 2.01
N PRO A 64 12.68 -12.65 1.75
CA PRO A 64 13.46 -12.00 0.70
C PRO A 64 12.84 -12.26 -0.68
N TYR A 65 13.25 -11.45 -1.68
CA TYR A 65 12.80 -11.50 -3.07
C TYR A 65 11.37 -11.00 -3.35
N PHE A 66 10.60 -10.64 -2.32
CA PHE A 66 9.31 -9.97 -2.49
C PHE A 66 9.46 -8.46 -2.25
N SER A 67 8.79 -7.67 -3.05
CA SER A 67 8.75 -6.22 -2.90
C SER A 67 7.87 -5.78 -1.72
N THR A 68 7.98 -4.50 -1.35
CA THR A 68 7.03 -3.88 -0.41
C THR A 68 5.64 -3.77 -1.00
N ASP A 69 5.51 -3.59 -2.31
CA ASP A 69 4.21 -3.58 -3.00
C ASP A 69 3.50 -4.93 -2.85
N THR A 70 4.21 -6.04 -3.11
CA THR A 70 3.67 -7.41 -2.87
C THR A 70 3.29 -7.59 -1.40
N GLY A 71 4.10 -7.11 -0.46
CA GLY A 71 3.78 -7.16 0.97
C GLY A 71 2.50 -6.40 1.32
N ALA A 72 2.30 -5.21 0.76
CA ALA A 72 1.11 -4.40 0.97
C ALA A 72 -0.15 -5.10 0.45
N VAL A 73 -0.11 -5.63 -0.77
CA VAL A 73 -1.24 -6.33 -1.37
C VAL A 73 -1.57 -7.61 -0.60
N LEU A 74 -0.55 -8.37 -0.19
CA LEU A 74 -0.77 -9.57 0.63
C LEU A 74 -1.49 -9.23 1.93
N ARG A 75 -1.06 -8.18 2.64
CA ARG A 75 -1.74 -7.75 3.87
C ARG A 75 -3.16 -7.27 3.58
N ALA A 76 -3.38 -6.51 2.51
CA ALA A 76 -4.70 -6.05 2.11
C ALA A 76 -5.67 -7.23 1.85
N ALA A 77 -5.22 -8.24 1.10
CA ALA A 77 -6.01 -9.44 0.85
C ALA A 77 -6.30 -10.22 2.14
N GLU A 78 -5.31 -10.41 3.01
CA GLU A 78 -5.46 -11.15 4.27
C GLU A 78 -6.44 -10.49 5.25
N ILE A 79 -6.48 -9.15 5.30
CA ILE A 79 -7.41 -8.41 6.18
C ILE A 79 -8.71 -8.02 5.49
N GLU A 80 -8.93 -8.46 4.26
CA GLU A 80 -10.12 -8.16 3.46
C GLU A 80 -10.35 -6.65 3.29
N ALA A 81 -9.29 -5.93 2.89
CA ALA A 81 -9.35 -4.48 2.68
C ALA A 81 -10.19 -4.14 1.43
N ASP A 82 -10.97 -3.08 1.51
CA ASP A 82 -11.82 -2.60 0.41
C ASP A 82 -11.02 -1.94 -0.71
N VAL A 83 -9.84 -1.38 -0.40
CA VAL A 83 -9.00 -0.64 -1.34
C VAL A 83 -7.55 -0.58 -0.86
N ILE A 84 -6.61 -0.49 -1.79
CA ILE A 84 -5.21 -0.18 -1.51
C ILE A 84 -4.93 1.25 -1.95
N LEU A 85 -4.52 2.10 -1.02
CA LEU A 85 -4.11 3.48 -1.27
C LEU A 85 -2.59 3.52 -1.38
N LEU A 86 -2.07 3.62 -2.60
CA LEU A 86 -0.65 3.51 -2.91
C LEU A 86 0.00 4.89 -3.08
N ALA A 87 0.58 5.39 -2.01
CA ALA A 87 1.27 6.68 -2.00
C ALA A 87 2.67 6.53 -2.60
N LYS A 88 2.92 7.20 -3.73
CA LYS A 88 4.20 7.13 -4.47
C LYS A 88 4.80 8.50 -4.75
N ASN A 89 5.98 8.53 -5.35
CA ASN A 89 6.63 9.77 -5.80
C ASN A 89 6.03 10.29 -7.12
N ILE A 90 5.23 9.48 -7.82
CA ILE A 90 4.49 9.82 -9.03
C ILE A 90 3.01 10.02 -8.68
N ASP A 91 2.34 10.92 -9.37
CA ASP A 91 0.97 11.34 -9.08
C ASP A 91 -0.12 10.46 -9.75
N GLY A 92 0.27 9.37 -10.36
CA GLY A 92 -0.66 8.44 -11.02
C GLY A 92 0.05 7.49 -11.97
N VAL A 93 -0.72 6.79 -12.78
CA VAL A 93 -0.26 5.87 -13.83
C VAL A 93 -0.28 6.58 -15.18
N TYR A 94 0.79 6.44 -15.94
CA TYR A 94 0.96 7.09 -17.23
C TYR A 94 1.12 6.06 -18.35
N SER A 95 0.78 6.47 -19.59
CA SER A 95 0.93 5.64 -20.79
C SER A 95 2.40 5.32 -21.12
N ALA A 96 3.33 6.14 -20.63
CA ALA A 96 4.80 5.97 -20.70
C ALA A 96 5.44 6.71 -19.53
N ASP A 97 6.76 6.57 -19.36
CA ASP A 97 7.51 7.31 -18.33
C ASP A 97 7.47 8.83 -18.64
N PRO A 98 6.79 9.66 -17.86
CA PRO A 98 6.66 11.09 -18.15
C PRO A 98 8.01 11.85 -18.05
N ALA A 99 9.03 11.27 -17.41
CA ALA A 99 10.35 11.84 -17.39
C ALA A 99 11.12 11.64 -18.71
N LYS A 100 10.70 10.68 -19.53
CA LYS A 100 11.33 10.32 -20.81
C LYS A 100 10.49 10.69 -22.03
N ASP A 101 9.15 10.64 -21.88
CA ASP A 101 8.21 10.94 -22.97
C ASP A 101 7.31 12.11 -22.57
N PRO A 102 7.50 13.29 -23.20
CA PRO A 102 6.66 14.46 -22.93
C PRO A 102 5.21 14.29 -23.39
N ASN A 103 4.89 13.27 -24.20
CA ASN A 103 3.55 12.94 -24.63
C ASN A 103 2.85 11.89 -23.74
N ALA A 104 3.48 11.48 -22.65
CA ALA A 104 2.89 10.55 -21.71
C ALA A 104 1.59 11.12 -21.13
N VAL A 105 0.51 10.37 -21.24
CA VAL A 105 -0.82 10.75 -20.76
C VAL A 105 -1.10 10.00 -19.45
N LYS A 106 -1.55 10.76 -18.44
CA LYS A 106 -2.00 10.18 -17.18
C LYS A 106 -3.39 9.58 -17.34
N TYR A 107 -3.59 8.39 -16.78
CA TYR A 107 -4.90 7.77 -16.68
C TYR A 107 -5.61 8.23 -15.40
N ASP A 108 -6.90 8.53 -15.50
CA ASP A 108 -7.75 8.70 -14.30
C ASP A 108 -8.18 7.34 -13.77
N GLU A 109 -8.56 6.43 -14.66
CA GLU A 109 -8.87 5.04 -14.38
C GLU A 109 -8.22 4.13 -15.43
N ILE A 110 -7.85 2.91 -15.04
CA ILE A 110 -7.27 1.90 -15.94
C ILE A 110 -7.55 0.50 -15.39
N THR A 111 -7.67 -0.49 -16.28
CA THR A 111 -7.85 -1.89 -15.86
C THR A 111 -6.52 -2.57 -15.53
N TYR A 112 -6.58 -3.61 -14.70
CA TYR A 112 -5.41 -4.46 -14.44
C TYR A 112 -4.87 -5.11 -15.72
N ASP A 113 -5.75 -5.55 -16.60
CA ASP A 113 -5.37 -6.16 -17.89
C ASP A 113 -4.58 -5.17 -18.75
N GLU A 114 -5.00 -3.92 -18.81
CA GLU A 114 -4.25 -2.90 -19.55
C GLU A 114 -2.89 -2.58 -18.90
N VAL A 115 -2.83 -2.52 -17.57
CA VAL A 115 -1.57 -2.32 -16.84
C VAL A 115 -0.59 -3.44 -17.17
N LEU A 116 -1.03 -4.70 -17.14
CA LEU A 116 -0.20 -5.85 -17.44
C LEU A 116 0.17 -5.91 -18.93
N ALA A 117 -0.78 -5.73 -19.84
CA ALA A 117 -0.55 -5.78 -21.30
C ALA A 117 0.41 -4.67 -21.77
N LYS A 118 0.31 -3.48 -21.20
CA LYS A 118 1.14 -2.33 -21.55
C LYS A 118 2.43 -2.23 -20.72
N HIS A 119 2.66 -3.16 -19.76
CA HIS A 119 3.79 -3.15 -18.83
C HIS A 119 3.95 -1.81 -18.10
N LEU A 120 2.86 -1.22 -17.63
CA LEU A 120 2.89 0.07 -16.98
C LEU A 120 3.45 -0.03 -15.55
N ALA A 121 4.22 0.97 -15.16
CA ALA A 121 4.90 1.02 -13.87
C ALA A 121 3.96 1.49 -12.74
N VAL A 122 3.10 0.62 -12.28
CA VAL A 122 2.22 0.84 -11.10
C VAL A 122 2.85 0.22 -9.87
N MET A 123 2.94 -1.09 -9.90
CA MET A 123 3.53 -1.98 -8.90
C MET A 123 4.35 -3.03 -9.64
N ASP A 124 5.05 -3.89 -8.93
CA ASP A 124 5.63 -5.08 -9.58
C ASP A 124 4.52 -6.05 -10.06
N THR A 125 4.86 -6.91 -11.00
CA THR A 125 3.90 -7.83 -11.64
C THR A 125 3.21 -8.76 -10.61
N THR A 126 3.94 -9.21 -9.60
CA THR A 126 3.39 -10.07 -8.54
C THR A 126 2.31 -9.35 -7.74
N ALA A 127 2.57 -8.11 -7.34
CA ALA A 127 1.60 -7.28 -6.62
C ALA A 127 0.37 -6.98 -7.49
N THR A 128 0.59 -6.64 -8.76
CA THR A 128 -0.49 -6.36 -9.72
C THR A 128 -1.41 -7.57 -9.92
N SER A 129 -0.83 -8.75 -10.19
CA SER A 129 -1.61 -9.98 -10.35
C SER A 129 -2.34 -10.37 -9.07
N LEU A 130 -1.68 -10.24 -7.91
CA LEU A 130 -2.32 -10.56 -6.63
C LEU A 130 -3.49 -9.63 -6.30
N SER A 131 -3.40 -8.33 -6.63
CA SER A 131 -4.51 -7.39 -6.47
C SER A 131 -5.68 -7.75 -7.38
N MET A 132 -5.40 -8.07 -8.65
CA MET A 132 -6.40 -8.49 -9.63
C MET A 132 -7.10 -9.78 -9.18
N ASP A 133 -6.36 -10.82 -8.81
CA ASP A 133 -6.91 -12.12 -8.39
C ASP A 133 -7.79 -12.02 -7.12
N ASN A 134 -7.58 -11.00 -6.30
CA ASN A 134 -8.35 -10.75 -5.08
C ASN A 134 -9.37 -9.61 -5.23
N HIS A 135 -9.57 -9.08 -6.43
CA HIS A 135 -10.55 -8.03 -6.74
C HIS A 135 -10.39 -6.75 -5.90
N ILE A 136 -9.16 -6.41 -5.50
CA ILE A 136 -8.88 -5.25 -4.65
C ILE A 136 -8.46 -4.08 -5.53
N PRO A 137 -9.24 -3.00 -5.61
CA PRO A 137 -8.85 -1.81 -6.36
C PRO A 137 -7.65 -1.12 -5.72
N VAL A 138 -6.81 -0.51 -6.56
CA VAL A 138 -5.63 0.25 -6.13
C VAL A 138 -5.75 1.68 -6.62
N GLN A 139 -5.62 2.63 -5.70
CA GLN A 139 -5.52 4.04 -6.06
C GLN A 139 -4.09 4.54 -5.86
N VAL A 140 -3.45 4.96 -6.95
CA VAL A 140 -2.08 5.49 -6.97
C VAL A 140 -2.12 7.00 -6.93
N PHE A 141 -1.40 7.61 -5.99
CA PHE A 141 -1.37 9.08 -5.83
C PHE A 141 -0.01 9.56 -5.30
N ALA A 142 0.25 10.87 -5.46
CA ALA A 142 1.50 11.48 -5.01
C ALA A 142 1.54 11.70 -3.50
N LEU A 143 2.61 11.23 -2.85
CA LEU A 143 2.91 11.52 -1.43
C LEU A 143 3.59 12.89 -1.22
N LYS A 144 3.98 13.57 -2.29
CA LYS A 144 4.70 14.85 -2.21
C LYS A 144 3.93 15.92 -1.40
N ASP A 145 2.60 15.89 -1.51
CA ASP A 145 1.70 16.68 -0.67
C ASP A 145 1.01 15.73 0.33
N PRO A 146 1.32 15.82 1.64
CA PRO A 146 0.72 14.95 2.66
C PRO A 146 -0.81 15.08 2.75
N GLU A 147 -1.40 16.22 2.34
CA GLU A 147 -2.85 16.42 2.29
C GLU A 147 -3.52 15.46 1.32
N ASN A 148 -2.80 14.94 0.33
CA ASN A 148 -3.33 13.96 -0.62
C ASN A 148 -3.79 12.67 0.08
N ILE A 149 -3.17 12.29 1.19
CA ILE A 149 -3.62 11.14 1.99
C ILE A 149 -5.05 11.38 2.50
N LEU A 150 -5.30 12.56 3.05
CA LEU A 150 -6.63 12.92 3.54
C LEU A 150 -7.65 12.97 2.38
N LYS A 151 -7.30 13.60 1.26
CA LYS A 151 -8.17 13.71 0.08
C LYS A 151 -8.58 12.32 -0.42
N VAL A 152 -7.63 11.40 -0.58
CA VAL A 152 -7.90 10.05 -1.06
C VAL A 152 -8.77 9.26 -0.07
N VAL A 153 -8.50 9.36 1.23
CA VAL A 153 -9.32 8.72 2.27
C VAL A 153 -10.75 9.29 2.29
N MET A 154 -10.93 10.57 1.96
CA MET A 154 -12.23 11.22 1.84
C MET A 154 -12.93 10.94 0.49
N GLY A 155 -12.31 10.15 -0.39
CA GLY A 155 -12.90 9.73 -1.68
C GLY A 155 -12.72 10.72 -2.82
N GLU A 156 -11.78 11.67 -2.71
CA GLU A 156 -11.47 12.56 -3.83
C GLU A 156 -10.79 11.78 -4.97
N PRO A 157 -11.18 11.99 -6.23
CA PRO A 157 -10.66 11.27 -7.39
C PRO A 157 -9.31 11.83 -7.85
N ILE A 158 -8.30 11.78 -6.98
CA ILE A 158 -6.92 12.17 -7.32
C ILE A 158 -6.07 10.96 -7.64
N GLY A 159 -5.11 11.14 -8.52
CA GLY A 159 -4.22 10.06 -8.95
C GLY A 159 -4.82 9.20 -10.06
N THR A 160 -4.63 7.90 -9.98
CA THR A 160 -5.17 6.90 -10.91
C THR A 160 -5.78 5.74 -10.14
N ILE A 161 -6.97 5.31 -10.52
CA ILE A 161 -7.61 4.11 -9.97
C ILE A 161 -7.36 2.94 -10.93
N VAL A 162 -6.79 1.86 -10.38
CA VAL A 162 -6.59 0.58 -11.08
C VAL A 162 -7.62 -0.41 -10.55
N LYS A 163 -8.44 -0.98 -11.42
CA LYS A 163 -9.55 -1.89 -11.07
C LYS A 163 -9.79 -2.92 -12.19
N GLU A 164 -10.73 -3.84 -12.03
CA GLU A 164 -11.03 -4.87 -13.05
C GLU A 164 -11.74 -4.29 -14.26
N GLU A 165 -12.75 -3.44 -14.04
CA GLU A 165 -13.57 -2.84 -15.09
C GLU A 165 -13.59 -1.32 -14.95
N VAL A 166 -13.54 -0.62 -16.08
CA VAL A 166 -13.59 0.86 -16.16
C VAL A 166 -14.91 1.28 -16.81
#